data_91255cffe929902fa7005a42634951f1
#
_entry.id   91255cffe929902fa7005a42634951f1
#
_cell.length_a   1.000
_cell.length_b   1.000
_cell.length_c   1.000
_cell.angle_alpha   90.00
_cell.angle_beta   90.00
_cell.angle_gamma   90.00
#
_symmetry.space_group_name_H-M   'P 1'
#
loop_
_entity.id
_entity.type
_entity.pdbx_description
1 polymer ?
#
loop_
_entity_poly.entity_id
_entity_poly.type
_entity_poly.pdbx_seq_one_letter_code
_entity_poly.pdbx_strand_id
1 'polypeptide(L)'
;MKKDDLPKIVSVFPLSNFIIFPKTTVPLNIFEPRYIDMINDSMRSNKFIGMIQPRTSAEDITQAPKLHEIGCMGKIMSFKENDNGQFLIELKGLIRFKIINEIKSSKQYRECEVNFTDFYDDLNSKKENLQFSDLKLIFKDLKTLFEKRGFVINWKALEKQSLDETINALAMASPFTLEEKQILLEAKNLELRKTKISEILTTYSFDNYNNTTVQ
;
A
#
# COMPACT_ATOMS: atom_id res chain seq x y z
N MET A 1 -17.92 5.82 -2.87
CA MET A 1 -17.29 7.13 -3.08
C MET A 1 -17.39 7.45 -4.56
N LYS A 2 -17.84 8.65 -4.93
CA LYS A 2 -17.92 9.11 -6.32
C LYS A 2 -16.59 9.76 -6.72
N LYS A 3 -16.35 9.88 -8.04
CA LYS A 3 -15.12 10.56 -8.55
C LYS A 3 -15.04 12.02 -8.09
N ASP A 4 -16.16 12.68 -8.02
CA ASP A 4 -16.28 14.09 -7.63
C ASP A 4 -15.99 14.33 -6.12
N ASP A 5 -16.00 13.27 -5.31
CA ASP A 5 -15.68 13.34 -3.88
C ASP A 5 -14.15 13.29 -3.61
N LEU A 6 -13.33 13.06 -4.66
CA LEU A 6 -11.89 12.94 -4.53
C LEU A 6 -11.22 14.31 -4.38
N PRO A 7 -10.34 14.49 -3.38
CA PRO A 7 -9.65 15.76 -3.18
C PRO A 7 -8.56 15.97 -4.24
N LYS A 8 -8.33 17.23 -4.64
CA LYS A 8 -7.19 17.58 -5.50
C LYS A 8 -5.88 17.63 -4.75
N ILE A 9 -5.93 17.91 -3.45
CA ILE A 9 -4.79 18.01 -2.55
C ILE A 9 -4.94 16.93 -1.49
N VAL A 10 -3.87 16.18 -1.24
CA VAL A 10 -3.83 15.11 -0.24
C VAL A 10 -2.65 15.36 0.69
N SER A 11 -2.92 15.34 2.00
CA SER A 11 -1.88 15.27 3.02
C SER A 11 -1.22 13.91 2.94
N VAL A 12 0.11 13.87 2.74
CA VAL A 12 0.83 12.62 2.53
C VAL A 12 1.64 12.21 3.75
N PHE A 13 1.60 10.92 4.03
CA PHE A 13 2.37 10.25 5.06
C PHE A 13 3.47 9.41 4.41
N PRO A 14 4.70 9.94 4.30
CA PRO A 14 5.84 9.15 3.85
C PRO A 14 6.19 8.08 4.89
N LEU A 15 6.05 6.82 4.53
CA LEU A 15 6.36 5.70 5.40
C LEU A 15 7.32 4.74 4.70
N SER A 16 8.57 4.65 5.23
CA SER A 16 9.67 3.94 4.58
C SER A 16 9.65 2.42 4.73
N ASN A 17 8.71 1.86 5.48
CA ASN A 17 8.70 0.43 5.79
C ASN A 17 7.37 -0.26 5.48
N PHE A 18 6.42 0.46 4.87
CA PHE A 18 5.09 -0.09 4.62
C PHE A 18 4.39 0.56 3.41
N ILE A 19 3.67 -0.25 2.64
CA ILE A 19 2.84 0.19 1.52
C ILE A 19 1.42 -0.34 1.72
N ILE A 20 0.42 0.55 1.63
CA ILE A 20 -0.99 0.17 1.63
C ILE A 20 -1.51 0.02 0.20
N PHE A 21 -2.41 -0.93 0.00
CA PHE A 21 -3.09 -1.17 -1.26
C PHE A 21 -4.59 -0.80 -1.16
N PRO A 22 -5.27 -0.52 -2.28
CA PRO A 22 -6.71 -0.34 -2.29
C PRO A 22 -7.45 -1.51 -1.63
N LYS A 23 -8.51 -1.22 -0.86
CA LYS A 23 -9.36 -2.18 -0.13
C LYS A 23 -8.69 -2.95 1.00
N THR A 24 -7.41 -2.72 1.27
CA THR A 24 -6.73 -3.27 2.45
C THR A 24 -6.86 -2.33 3.65
N THR A 25 -6.71 -2.85 4.85
CA THR A 25 -6.76 -2.08 6.10
C THR A 25 -5.51 -2.33 6.92
N VAL A 26 -4.98 -1.26 7.51
CA VAL A 26 -3.78 -1.32 8.34
C VAL A 26 -3.95 -0.51 9.63
N PRO A 27 -3.58 -1.05 10.80
CA PRO A 27 -3.43 -0.27 12.01
C PRO A 27 -2.12 0.52 11.95
N LEU A 28 -2.18 1.80 12.32
CA LEU A 28 -1.02 2.69 12.39
C LEU A 28 -0.97 3.35 13.76
N ASN A 29 0.20 3.32 14.39
CA ASN A 29 0.49 4.07 15.60
C ASN A 29 1.21 5.37 15.22
N ILE A 30 0.57 6.50 15.49
CA ILE A 30 1.04 7.84 15.14
C ILE A 30 1.55 8.52 16.39
N PHE A 31 2.85 8.85 16.41
CA PHE A 31 3.52 9.45 17.56
C PHE A 31 4.36 10.69 17.22
N GLU A 32 4.73 10.88 15.94
CA GLU A 32 5.46 12.07 15.54
C GLU A 32 4.54 13.29 15.52
N PRO A 33 4.92 14.44 16.13
CA PRO A 33 4.06 15.62 16.23
C PRO A 33 3.49 16.09 14.89
N ARG A 34 4.30 16.13 13.83
CA ARG A 34 3.85 16.53 12.49
C ARG A 34 2.74 15.63 11.93
N TYR A 35 2.73 14.34 12.27
CA TYR A 35 1.70 13.42 11.82
C TYR A 35 0.49 13.41 12.75
N ILE A 36 0.67 13.72 14.03
CA ILE A 36 -0.45 14.01 14.96
C ILE A 36 -1.25 15.21 14.42
N ASP A 37 -0.58 16.29 14.00
CA ASP A 37 -1.23 17.45 13.39
C ASP A 37 -1.95 17.08 12.09
N MET A 38 -1.32 16.27 11.23
CA MET A 38 -1.94 15.78 9.99
C MET A 38 -3.23 14.99 10.26
N ILE A 39 -3.21 14.10 11.25
CA ILE A 39 -4.40 13.31 11.62
C ILE A 39 -5.48 14.21 12.18
N ASN A 40 -5.14 15.16 13.07
CA ASN A 40 -6.10 16.12 13.62
C ASN A 40 -6.78 16.93 12.51
N ASP A 41 -6.02 17.45 11.55
CA ASP A 41 -6.58 18.19 10.40
C ASP A 41 -7.43 17.29 9.51
N SER A 42 -7.00 16.06 9.27
CA SER A 42 -7.77 15.09 8.49
C SER A 42 -9.08 14.70 9.16
N MET A 43 -9.09 14.54 10.50
CA MET A 43 -10.29 14.21 11.26
C MET A 43 -11.32 15.34 11.26
N ARG A 44 -10.88 16.60 11.13
CA ARG A 44 -11.76 17.78 11.02
C ARG A 44 -12.33 17.96 9.60
N SER A 45 -11.83 17.22 8.61
CA SER A 45 -12.22 17.33 7.20
C SER A 45 -12.82 16.03 6.66
N ASN A 46 -12.19 15.42 5.68
CA ASN A 46 -12.70 14.25 4.96
C ASN A 46 -12.16 12.91 5.46
N LYS A 47 -11.24 12.92 6.43
CA LYS A 47 -10.55 11.75 7.00
C LYS A 47 -9.66 11.01 6.00
N PHE A 48 -9.19 11.70 4.96
CA PHE A 48 -8.28 11.11 3.96
C PHE A 48 -6.85 11.47 4.27
N ILE A 49 -5.96 10.48 4.11
CA ILE A 49 -4.50 10.66 4.08
C ILE A 49 -3.92 9.80 2.97
N GLY A 50 -2.83 10.24 2.37
CA GLY A 50 -2.10 9.50 1.34
C GLY A 50 -0.88 8.80 1.92
N MET A 51 -0.83 7.47 1.80
CA MET A 51 0.39 6.72 2.07
C MET A 51 1.29 6.73 0.85
N ILE A 52 2.57 7.05 1.03
CA ILE A 52 3.54 7.13 -0.06
C ILE A 52 4.91 6.63 0.40
N GLN A 53 5.67 6.02 -0.49
CA GLN A 53 7.04 5.62 -0.21
C GLN A 53 8.02 6.78 -0.47
N PRO A 54 8.95 7.06 0.44
CA PRO A 54 10.11 7.88 0.11
C PRO A 54 11.05 7.08 -0.81
N ARG A 55 11.63 7.77 -1.81
CA ARG A 55 12.74 7.20 -2.59
C ARG A 55 13.99 7.27 -1.75
N THR A 56 14.63 6.15 -1.51
CA THR A 56 15.96 6.08 -0.89
C THR A 56 17.02 6.40 -1.96
N SER A 57 17.62 7.57 -1.90
CA SER A 57 18.84 7.87 -2.65
C SER A 57 19.97 8.20 -1.67
N ALA A 58 21.19 7.79 -2.00
CA ALA A 58 22.38 8.08 -1.18
C ALA A 58 22.66 9.60 -1.05
N GLU A 59 22.02 10.42 -1.87
CA GLU A 59 22.18 11.88 -1.92
C GLU A 59 21.26 12.63 -0.94
N ASP A 60 20.27 11.96 -0.34
CA ASP A 60 19.20 12.62 0.45
C ASP A 60 19.51 12.79 1.94
N ILE A 61 20.78 12.72 2.35
CA ILE A 61 21.17 12.81 3.79
C ILE A 61 20.86 14.20 4.41
N THR A 62 20.70 15.24 3.58
CA THR A 62 20.53 16.63 4.07
C THR A 62 19.17 17.25 3.71
N GLN A 63 18.34 16.61 2.91
CA GLN A 63 17.04 17.12 2.47
C GLN A 63 15.93 16.10 2.74
N ALA A 64 14.69 16.58 2.78
CA ALA A 64 13.52 15.67 2.83
C ALA A 64 13.55 14.72 1.62
N PRO A 65 13.44 13.39 1.81
CA PRO A 65 13.58 12.44 0.72
C PRO A 65 12.54 12.69 -0.36
N LYS A 66 12.94 12.48 -1.62
CA LYS A 66 11.99 12.49 -2.76
C LYS A 66 10.96 11.40 -2.54
N LEU A 67 9.76 11.63 -3.03
CA LEU A 67 8.68 10.64 -2.97
C LEU A 67 8.61 9.83 -4.26
N HIS A 68 8.10 8.60 -4.18
CA HIS A 68 7.60 7.90 -5.36
C HIS A 68 6.42 8.68 -5.95
N GLU A 69 6.16 8.49 -7.23
CA GLU A 69 5.07 9.20 -7.91
C GLU A 69 3.70 8.63 -7.55
N ILE A 70 3.63 7.34 -7.28
CA ILE A 70 2.37 6.63 -7.02
C ILE A 70 2.30 6.21 -5.56
N GLY A 71 1.21 6.64 -4.91
CA GLY A 71 0.82 6.26 -3.58
C GLY A 71 -0.62 5.76 -3.52
N CYS A 72 -1.11 5.49 -2.32
CA CYS A 72 -2.48 5.07 -2.10
C CYS A 72 -3.14 5.96 -1.04
N MET A 73 -4.25 6.60 -1.41
CA MET A 73 -5.08 7.35 -0.47
C MET A 73 -5.95 6.39 0.33
N GLY A 74 -5.94 6.55 1.63
CA GLY A 74 -6.78 5.82 2.56
C GLY A 74 -7.70 6.73 3.34
N LYS A 75 -8.73 6.12 3.94
CA LYS A 75 -9.66 6.77 4.87
C LYS A 75 -9.43 6.25 6.27
N ILE A 76 -9.38 7.15 7.24
CA ILE A 76 -9.33 6.81 8.65
C ILE A 76 -10.71 6.26 9.04
N MET A 77 -10.75 4.98 9.40
CA MET A 77 -11.97 4.24 9.76
C MET A 77 -12.21 4.24 11.26
N SER A 78 -11.16 4.13 12.06
CA SER A 78 -11.18 4.23 13.51
C SER A 78 -10.04 5.12 14.00
N PHE A 79 -10.27 5.75 15.14
CA PHE A 79 -9.32 6.65 15.78
C PHE A 79 -9.42 6.46 17.30
N LYS A 80 -8.29 6.29 17.94
CA LYS A 80 -8.16 6.22 19.39
C LYS A 80 -6.92 6.99 19.82
N GLU A 81 -7.09 7.92 20.73
CA GLU A 81 -5.99 8.58 21.43
C GLU A 81 -5.61 7.76 22.66
N ASN A 82 -4.33 7.54 22.86
CA ASN A 82 -3.77 6.88 24.03
C ASN A 82 -3.38 7.92 25.09
N ASP A 83 -3.22 7.47 26.34
CA ASP A 83 -2.90 8.33 27.49
C ASP A 83 -1.58 9.12 27.34
N ASN A 84 -0.69 8.67 26.47
CA ASN A 84 0.59 9.31 26.14
C ASN A 84 0.51 10.29 24.95
N GLY A 85 -0.69 10.62 24.46
CA GLY A 85 -0.90 11.52 23.32
C GLY A 85 -0.58 10.94 21.95
N GLN A 86 -0.37 9.62 21.85
CA GLN A 86 -0.21 8.91 20.58
C GLN A 86 -1.58 8.53 20.03
N PHE A 87 -1.69 8.46 18.70
CA PHE A 87 -2.93 8.06 18.03
C PHE A 87 -2.78 6.66 17.44
N LEU A 88 -3.72 5.80 17.76
CA LEU A 88 -3.93 4.53 17.06
C LEU A 88 -5.08 4.71 16.07
N ILE A 89 -4.80 4.54 14.78
CA ILE A 89 -5.79 4.65 13.72
C ILE A 89 -5.88 3.36 12.91
N GLU A 90 -7.05 3.08 12.35
CA GLU A 90 -7.20 2.12 11.27
C GLU A 90 -7.36 2.87 9.95
N LEU A 91 -6.43 2.67 9.02
CA LEU A 91 -6.47 3.27 7.70
C LEU A 91 -6.91 2.22 6.68
N LYS A 92 -8.01 2.48 5.98
CA LYS A 92 -8.48 1.67 4.85
C LYS A 92 -8.06 2.30 3.54
N GLY A 93 -7.23 1.61 2.74
CA GLY A 93 -6.86 2.02 1.40
C GLY A 93 -8.08 2.09 0.49
N LEU A 94 -8.19 3.17 -0.27
CA LEU A 94 -9.33 3.43 -1.15
C LEU A 94 -8.94 3.42 -2.62
N ILE A 95 -7.99 4.28 -3.00
CA ILE A 95 -7.64 4.52 -4.39
C ILE A 95 -6.18 4.96 -4.47
N ARG A 96 -5.48 4.51 -5.49
CA ARG A 96 -4.14 4.99 -5.83
C ARG A 96 -4.22 6.40 -6.40
N PHE A 97 -3.15 7.14 -6.23
CA PHE A 97 -2.98 8.47 -6.83
C PHE A 97 -1.59 8.62 -7.43
N LYS A 98 -1.48 9.53 -8.39
CA LYS A 98 -0.21 10.01 -8.91
C LYS A 98 0.04 11.42 -8.41
N ILE A 99 1.23 11.68 -7.84
CA ILE A 99 1.66 13.03 -7.46
C ILE A 99 1.89 13.85 -8.74
N ILE A 100 1.33 15.06 -8.77
CA ILE A 100 1.61 16.07 -9.79
C ILE A 100 2.70 17.00 -9.27
N ASN A 101 2.48 17.60 -8.12
CA ASN A 101 3.39 18.54 -7.47
C ASN A 101 3.32 18.39 -5.95
N GLU A 102 4.43 18.66 -5.28
CA GLU A 102 4.43 18.90 -3.84
C GLU A 102 4.15 20.36 -3.56
N ILE A 103 3.23 20.64 -2.65
CA ILE A 103 2.78 22.00 -2.31
C ILE A 103 3.63 22.54 -1.17
N LYS A 104 4.17 23.74 -1.33
CA LYS A 104 4.80 24.47 -0.23
C LYS A 104 3.68 25.02 0.66
N SER A 105 3.59 24.52 1.89
CA SER A 105 2.65 24.99 2.90
C SER A 105 3.37 25.31 4.20
N SER A 106 2.68 26.01 5.12
CA SER A 106 3.18 26.29 6.47
C SER A 106 3.05 25.09 7.42
N LYS A 107 2.46 23.99 6.96
CA LYS A 107 2.23 22.79 7.76
C LYS A 107 3.53 22.02 7.97
N GLN A 108 3.62 21.33 9.10
CA GLN A 108 4.78 20.50 9.42
C GLN A 108 4.80 19.16 8.65
N TYR A 109 3.70 18.80 8.01
CA TYR A 109 3.56 17.61 7.15
C TYR A 109 3.43 18.02 5.69
N ARG A 110 3.68 17.07 4.80
CA ARG A 110 3.71 17.31 3.35
C ARG A 110 2.31 17.22 2.74
N GLU A 111 2.03 18.07 1.78
CA GLU A 111 0.80 18.06 0.97
C GLU A 111 1.18 17.99 -0.50
N CYS A 112 0.44 17.18 -1.25
CA CYS A 112 0.67 17.02 -2.69
C CYS A 112 -0.61 17.28 -3.48
N GLU A 113 -0.47 17.96 -4.59
CA GLU A 113 -1.46 17.95 -5.66
C GLU A 113 -1.39 16.61 -6.37
N VAL A 114 -2.55 15.95 -6.53
CA VAL A 114 -2.61 14.56 -7.00
C VAL A 114 -3.64 14.36 -8.11
N ASN A 115 -3.42 13.32 -8.91
CA ASN A 115 -4.33 12.85 -9.95
C ASN A 115 -4.73 11.39 -9.69
N PHE A 116 -6.01 11.09 -9.87
CA PHE A 116 -6.60 9.76 -9.68
C PHE A 116 -7.04 9.09 -11.00
N THR A 117 -6.90 9.77 -12.14
CA THR A 117 -7.53 9.39 -13.41
C THR A 117 -7.19 7.96 -13.83
N ASP A 118 -5.94 7.56 -13.66
CA ASP A 118 -5.45 6.23 -14.06
C ASP A 118 -5.92 5.10 -13.13
N PHE A 119 -6.53 5.44 -11.97
CA PHE A 119 -6.83 4.51 -10.90
C PHE A 119 -8.32 4.46 -10.48
N TYR A 120 -9.22 5.05 -11.25
CA TYR A 120 -10.64 5.05 -10.92
C TYR A 120 -11.25 3.65 -10.78
N ASP A 121 -10.62 2.65 -11.38
CA ASP A 121 -11.04 1.25 -11.27
C ASP A 121 -10.85 0.68 -9.84
N ASP A 122 -9.97 1.28 -9.03
CA ASP A 122 -9.81 0.91 -7.62
C ASP A 122 -11.08 1.15 -6.79
N LEU A 123 -11.92 2.12 -7.18
CA LEU A 123 -13.20 2.44 -6.52
C LEU A 123 -14.33 1.48 -6.90
N ASN A 124 -14.22 0.87 -8.07
CA ASN A 124 -15.26 0.02 -8.62
C ASN A 124 -14.75 -1.41 -8.71
N SER A 125 -15.48 -2.36 -8.13
CA SER A 125 -15.26 -3.77 -8.42
C SER A 125 -15.76 -4.05 -9.83
N LYS A 126 -14.94 -3.73 -10.87
CA LYS A 126 -15.24 -4.21 -12.21
C LYS A 126 -15.23 -5.73 -12.17
N LYS A 127 -16.15 -6.36 -12.89
CA LYS A 127 -16.07 -7.79 -13.20
C LYS A 127 -14.85 -7.96 -14.12
N GLU A 128 -13.69 -8.16 -13.54
CA GLU A 128 -12.52 -8.59 -14.29
C GLU A 128 -12.74 -10.05 -14.72
N ASN A 129 -12.18 -10.44 -15.86
CA ASN A 129 -12.27 -11.82 -16.37
C ASN A 129 -11.45 -12.81 -15.51
N LEU A 130 -10.81 -12.33 -14.44
CA LEU A 130 -10.03 -13.14 -13.50
C LEU A 130 -10.96 -13.98 -12.61
N GLN A 131 -10.58 -15.23 -12.41
CA GLN A 131 -11.24 -16.16 -11.50
C GLN A 131 -10.28 -16.59 -10.38
N PHE A 132 -10.81 -17.05 -9.25
CA PHE A 132 -9.98 -17.60 -8.17
C PHE A 132 -9.13 -18.80 -8.63
N SER A 133 -9.58 -19.55 -9.64
CA SER A 133 -8.79 -20.61 -10.28
C SER A 133 -7.44 -20.10 -10.81
N ASP A 134 -7.38 -18.83 -11.24
CA ASP A 134 -6.17 -18.21 -11.79
C ASP A 134 -5.13 -17.88 -10.72
N LEU A 135 -5.53 -17.91 -9.46
CA LEU A 135 -4.67 -17.66 -8.30
C LEU A 135 -4.10 -18.94 -7.66
N LYS A 136 -4.54 -20.14 -8.08
CA LYS A 136 -4.15 -21.41 -7.43
C LYS A 136 -2.63 -21.59 -7.35
N LEU A 137 -1.92 -21.27 -8.41
CA LEU A 137 -0.47 -21.39 -8.45
C LEU A 137 0.18 -20.34 -7.53
N ILE A 138 -0.28 -19.10 -7.59
CA ILE A 138 0.17 -18.00 -6.74
C ILE A 138 -0.04 -18.37 -5.26
N PHE A 139 -1.20 -18.89 -4.89
CA PHE A 139 -1.48 -19.35 -3.52
C PHE A 139 -0.51 -20.43 -3.07
N LYS A 140 -0.24 -21.42 -3.93
CA LYS A 140 0.71 -22.50 -3.63
C LYS A 140 2.11 -21.95 -3.37
N ASP A 141 2.60 -21.09 -4.25
CA ASP A 141 3.96 -20.55 -4.18
C ASP A 141 4.11 -19.59 -2.99
N LEU A 142 3.11 -18.71 -2.77
CA LEU A 142 3.06 -17.85 -1.59
C LEU A 142 3.01 -18.66 -0.30
N LYS A 143 2.19 -19.70 -0.23
CA LYS A 143 2.12 -20.56 0.97
C LYS A 143 3.51 -21.12 1.31
N THR A 144 4.21 -21.63 0.32
CA THR A 144 5.59 -22.13 0.49
C THR A 144 6.54 -21.02 0.97
N LEU A 145 6.44 -19.81 0.39
CA LEU A 145 7.27 -18.68 0.77
C LEU A 145 6.99 -18.22 2.21
N PHE A 146 5.72 -18.13 2.60
CA PHE A 146 5.32 -17.73 3.96
C PHE A 146 5.79 -18.75 5.00
N GLU A 147 5.59 -20.04 4.75
CA GLU A 147 6.05 -21.13 5.63
C GLU A 147 7.56 -21.08 5.83
N LYS A 148 8.34 -20.89 4.75
CA LYS A 148 9.81 -20.75 4.83
C LYS A 148 10.27 -19.53 5.61
N ARG A 149 9.49 -18.44 5.59
CA ARG A 149 9.78 -17.19 6.30
C ARG A 149 9.20 -17.14 7.71
N GLY A 150 8.51 -18.22 8.16
CA GLY A 150 7.89 -18.30 9.48
C GLY A 150 6.63 -17.47 9.68
N PHE A 151 5.99 -17.02 8.58
CA PHE A 151 4.74 -16.26 8.63
C PHE A 151 3.53 -17.19 8.62
N VAL A 152 2.51 -16.83 9.41
CA VAL A 152 1.23 -17.55 9.44
C VAL A 152 0.15 -16.68 8.83
N ILE A 153 -0.56 -17.20 7.82
CA ILE A 153 -1.66 -16.52 7.15
C ILE A 153 -2.93 -17.34 7.28
N ASN A 154 -4.05 -16.64 7.50
CA ASN A 154 -5.37 -17.26 7.46
C ASN A 154 -5.90 -17.33 6.01
N TRP A 155 -5.47 -18.36 5.27
CA TRP A 155 -5.86 -18.58 3.87
C TRP A 155 -7.37 -18.68 3.70
N LYS A 156 -8.09 -19.32 4.64
CA LYS A 156 -9.55 -19.42 4.59
C LYS A 156 -10.26 -18.07 4.69
N ALA A 157 -9.66 -17.10 5.37
CA ALA A 157 -10.21 -15.76 5.43
C ALA A 157 -10.01 -15.01 4.11
N LEU A 158 -8.86 -15.21 3.43
CA LEU A 158 -8.58 -14.63 2.12
C LEU A 158 -9.53 -15.16 1.04
N GLU A 159 -9.82 -16.45 1.03
CA GLU A 159 -10.74 -17.07 0.05
C GLU A 159 -12.20 -16.55 0.14
N LYS A 160 -12.57 -15.92 1.24
CA LYS A 160 -13.90 -15.32 1.45
C LYS A 160 -14.00 -13.88 0.93
N GLN A 161 -12.88 -13.26 0.59
CA GLN A 161 -12.81 -11.90 0.08
C GLN A 161 -13.08 -11.88 -1.43
N SER A 162 -13.36 -10.71 -1.98
CA SER A 162 -13.39 -10.53 -3.43
C SER A 162 -11.98 -10.72 -4.01
N LEU A 163 -11.90 -11.01 -5.30
CA LEU A 163 -10.64 -11.30 -5.97
C LEU A 163 -9.65 -10.14 -5.88
N ASP A 164 -10.12 -8.91 -6.03
CA ASP A 164 -9.34 -7.70 -5.94
C ASP A 164 -8.84 -7.44 -4.50
N GLU A 165 -9.68 -7.66 -3.49
CA GLU A 165 -9.26 -7.62 -2.08
C GLU A 165 -8.17 -8.66 -1.80
N THR A 166 -8.35 -9.88 -2.31
CA THR A 166 -7.40 -10.97 -2.13
C THR A 166 -6.04 -10.65 -2.75
N ILE A 167 -6.00 -10.21 -4.02
CA ILE A 167 -4.75 -9.88 -4.71
C ILE A 167 -4.05 -8.70 -4.00
N ASN A 168 -4.79 -7.69 -3.58
CA ASN A 168 -4.24 -6.54 -2.88
C ASN A 168 -3.73 -6.91 -1.49
N ALA A 169 -4.45 -7.75 -0.75
CA ALA A 169 -4.00 -8.25 0.55
C ALA A 169 -2.74 -9.10 0.42
N LEU A 170 -2.66 -9.97 -0.60
CA LEU A 170 -1.45 -10.75 -0.89
C LEU A 170 -0.27 -9.86 -1.25
N ALA A 171 -0.46 -8.87 -2.12
CA ALA A 171 0.59 -7.90 -2.48
C ALA A 171 1.11 -7.16 -1.24
N MET A 172 0.22 -6.75 -0.33
CA MET A 172 0.57 -6.05 0.90
C MET A 172 1.29 -6.95 1.90
N ALA A 173 0.73 -8.14 2.18
CA ALA A 173 1.19 -9.02 3.25
C ALA A 173 2.42 -9.86 2.89
N SER A 174 2.68 -10.08 1.59
CA SER A 174 3.82 -10.90 1.15
C SER A 174 5.15 -10.35 1.65
N PRO A 175 6.13 -11.23 1.98
CA PRO A 175 7.45 -10.85 2.44
C PRO A 175 8.36 -10.39 1.28
N PHE A 176 7.79 -9.60 0.38
CA PHE A 176 8.47 -8.94 -0.73
C PHE A 176 9.21 -7.69 -0.25
N THR A 177 10.22 -7.27 -0.98
CA THR A 177 10.91 -6.00 -0.72
C THR A 177 9.95 -4.81 -0.94
N LEU A 178 10.33 -3.64 -0.46
CA LEU A 178 9.51 -2.43 -0.65
C LEU A 178 9.48 -2.01 -2.12
N GLU A 179 10.57 -2.20 -2.84
CA GLU A 179 10.67 -1.96 -4.28
C GLU A 179 9.73 -2.88 -5.06
N GLU A 180 9.70 -4.17 -4.73
CA GLU A 180 8.76 -5.13 -5.31
C GLU A 180 7.31 -4.75 -5.01
N LYS A 181 7.01 -4.37 -3.77
CA LYS A 181 5.66 -3.90 -3.40
C LYS A 181 5.30 -2.60 -4.11
N GLN A 182 6.25 -1.70 -4.34
CA GLN A 182 6.02 -0.48 -5.10
C GLN A 182 5.69 -0.81 -6.56
N ILE A 183 6.42 -1.75 -7.19
CA ILE A 183 6.11 -2.26 -8.53
C ILE A 183 4.68 -2.84 -8.60
N LEU A 184 4.25 -3.56 -7.55
CA LEU A 184 2.90 -4.10 -7.47
C LEU A 184 1.85 -2.98 -7.30
N LEU A 185 2.15 -1.93 -6.53
CA LEU A 185 1.25 -0.78 -6.37
C LEU A 185 1.09 -0.02 -7.70
N GLU A 186 2.16 0.12 -8.46
CA GLU A 186 2.19 0.82 -9.75
C GLU A 186 1.53 0.06 -10.90
N ALA A 187 1.28 -1.25 -10.73
CA ALA A 187 0.62 -2.06 -11.76
C ALA A 187 -0.74 -1.48 -12.15
N LYS A 188 -0.96 -1.18 -13.45
CA LYS A 188 -2.13 -0.44 -13.96
C LYS A 188 -3.46 -1.04 -13.55
N ASN A 189 -3.57 -2.37 -13.59
CA ASN A 189 -4.79 -3.11 -13.26
C ASN A 189 -4.47 -4.35 -12.43
N LEU A 190 -5.50 -5.05 -12.02
CA LEU A 190 -5.40 -6.22 -11.15
C LEU A 190 -4.73 -7.41 -11.87
N GLU A 191 -5.00 -7.59 -13.15
CA GLU A 191 -4.39 -8.67 -13.94
C GLU A 191 -2.86 -8.49 -14.04
N LEU A 192 -2.41 -7.27 -14.34
CA LEU A 192 -0.99 -6.97 -14.37
C LEU A 192 -0.35 -7.12 -12.98
N ARG A 193 -1.05 -6.74 -11.91
CA ARG A 193 -0.57 -6.96 -10.52
C ARG A 193 -0.41 -8.44 -10.22
N LYS A 194 -1.39 -9.27 -10.60
CA LYS A 194 -1.33 -10.73 -10.49
C LYS A 194 -0.11 -11.29 -11.23
N THR A 195 0.09 -10.86 -12.47
CA THR A 195 1.24 -11.30 -13.29
C THR A 195 2.56 -10.94 -12.61
N LYS A 196 2.69 -9.71 -12.11
CA LYS A 196 3.90 -9.28 -11.40
C LYS A 196 4.14 -10.02 -10.09
N ILE A 197 3.09 -10.40 -9.36
CA ILE A 197 3.23 -11.30 -8.19
C ILE A 197 3.86 -12.62 -8.63
N SER A 198 3.39 -13.22 -9.73
CA SER A 198 3.94 -14.48 -10.25
C SER A 198 5.40 -14.34 -10.69
N GLU A 199 5.75 -13.23 -11.35
CA GLU A 199 7.13 -12.94 -11.75
C GLU A 199 8.05 -12.85 -10.54
N ILE A 200 7.66 -12.09 -9.51
CA ILE A 200 8.41 -11.95 -8.25
C ILE A 200 8.58 -13.31 -7.58
N LEU A 201 7.51 -14.12 -7.47
CA LEU A 201 7.58 -15.45 -6.86
C LEU A 201 8.53 -16.39 -7.61
N THR A 202 8.62 -16.24 -8.92
CA THR A 202 9.55 -17.03 -9.73
C THR A 202 11.00 -16.72 -9.35
N THR A 203 11.36 -15.44 -9.11
CA THR A 203 12.72 -15.10 -8.65
C THR A 203 13.05 -15.72 -7.30
N TYR A 204 12.12 -15.67 -6.34
CA TYR A 204 12.29 -16.34 -5.04
C TYR A 204 12.42 -17.85 -5.12
N SER A 205 11.85 -18.47 -6.15
CA SER A 205 11.99 -19.92 -6.39
C SER A 205 13.37 -20.27 -6.94
N PHE A 206 13.93 -19.47 -7.85
CA PHE A 206 15.28 -19.68 -8.41
C PHE A 206 16.39 -19.49 -7.38
N ASP A 207 16.29 -18.51 -6.50
CA ASP A 207 17.28 -18.26 -5.44
C ASP A 207 17.41 -19.46 -4.48
N ASN A 208 16.33 -20.21 -4.29
CA ASN A 208 16.34 -21.42 -3.46
C ASN A 208 17.09 -22.59 -4.11
N TYR A 209 17.15 -22.68 -5.46
CA TYR A 209 17.93 -23.73 -6.15
C TYR A 209 19.43 -23.48 -6.09
N ASN A 210 19.85 -22.21 -6.12
CA ASN A 210 21.27 -21.85 -6.08
C ASN A 210 21.90 -22.01 -4.69
N ASN A 211 21.10 -21.89 -3.61
CA ASN A 211 21.59 -22.06 -2.24
C ASN A 211 21.65 -23.53 -1.77
N THR A 212 21.11 -24.47 -2.53
CA THR A 212 21.16 -25.92 -2.21
C THR A 212 22.29 -26.64 -2.93
N THR A 213 23.08 -25.97 -3.79
CA THR A 213 24.14 -26.61 -4.61
C THR A 213 25.55 -26.31 -4.11
N VAL A 214 25.72 -25.76 -2.91
CA VAL A 214 27.03 -25.58 -2.28
C VAL A 214 27.07 -26.41 -1.00
N GLN A 215 27.34 -27.67 -1.14
CA GLN A 215 27.98 -28.55 -0.15
C GLN A 215 29.12 -29.29 -0.80
#